data_b95be738fccdd804b5b4d448946ceccb
#
_entry.id   b95be738fccdd804b5b4d448946ceccb
#
_cell.length_a   1.000
_cell.length_b   1.000
_cell.length_c   1.000
_cell.angle_alpha   90.00
_cell.angle_beta   90.00
_cell.angle_gamma   90.00
#
_symmetry.space_group_name_H-M   'P 1'
#
loop_
_entity.id
_entity.type
_entity.pdbx_description
1 polymer ?
#
loop_
_entity_poly.entity_id
_entity_poly.type
_entity_poly.pdbx_seq_one_letter_code
_entity_poly.pdbx_strand_id
1 'polypeptide(L)'
;MTTKQFLLCNPMLRIALVFILGIVTAYYLGAELPPFFWQTMIILTIVAFFFFRSREIMASLLLFLCAFSVGAWRLYSMQLEDERPIYSTSICYNAVVLDMPERHGKVVMAPLMVMDGEWEGMKIQASFFISESEKELKQVTMGSWLGINSELTNFETSTDSRLESYFKRLKCAGIVGKTFILPSNWQYCGKGVEFLSVFEQIKIKALEVRYGLLKQMEKVSGSNESKAILKAVILGEKASLSKSLRATYSQTGTSHLLALSGLHLSVIFSLLLLLARSLSSALIRACIVLTSIWIYAFIVGLPVSVLRAAVMFSILTFIQLLNRKAFSLNSLSCAAVVLLFANPLLLWDVSFQMSFLSVLAIFLFYPLFTVSLSPATSLIGRLFNAVIKMMAVSLSAQIGVAPLVLYYFGGFPTYFLLSNVIAVPVFIVVVYTAFVALFGSILYGKIIVLMTIACDLIDKLNAVLRWIAKLPYAFIADVYIDELQIGLCYILIALLFWVVKICIKVYRSQIIAPY
;
A
#
# COMPACT_ATOMS: atom_id res chain seq x y z
N MET A 1 14.83 -21.68 18.15
CA MET A 1 14.64 -20.40 18.85
C MET A 1 13.35 -20.51 19.65
N THR A 2 13.39 -20.35 20.97
CA THR A 2 12.19 -20.37 21.82
C THR A 2 11.35 -19.10 21.55
N THR A 3 10.06 -19.13 21.89
CA THR A 3 9.17 -17.95 21.74
C THR A 3 9.74 -16.73 22.48
N LYS A 4 10.34 -16.95 23.65
CA LYS A 4 11.04 -15.91 24.43
C LYS A 4 12.23 -15.32 23.68
N GLN A 5 13.07 -16.16 23.05
CA GLN A 5 14.20 -15.69 22.22
C GLN A 5 13.74 -14.96 20.97
N PHE A 6 12.64 -15.41 20.33
CA PHE A 6 12.06 -14.73 19.16
C PHE A 6 11.61 -13.29 19.50
N LEU A 7 10.90 -13.12 20.61
CA LEU A 7 10.44 -11.80 21.07
C LEU A 7 11.61 -10.93 21.56
N LEU A 8 12.65 -11.50 22.17
CA LEU A 8 13.84 -10.75 22.59
C LEU A 8 14.66 -10.24 21.39
N CYS A 9 14.73 -11.02 20.31
CA CYS A 9 15.44 -10.60 19.09
C CYS A 9 14.66 -9.56 18.25
N ASN A 10 13.36 -9.35 18.53
CA ASN A 10 12.50 -8.44 17.77
C ASN A 10 11.84 -7.38 18.68
N PRO A 11 12.60 -6.44 19.26
CA PRO A 11 12.07 -5.44 20.18
C PRO A 11 11.05 -4.51 19.49
N MET A 12 11.28 -4.12 18.22
CA MET A 12 10.36 -3.26 17.47
C MET A 12 9.01 -3.90 17.22
N LEU A 13 8.95 -5.25 17.09
CA LEU A 13 7.68 -5.95 16.94
C LEU A 13 6.79 -5.77 18.18
N ARG A 14 7.37 -5.83 19.38
CA ARG A 14 6.64 -5.62 20.64
C ARG A 14 6.12 -4.19 20.75
N ILE A 15 6.97 -3.21 20.42
CA ILE A 15 6.58 -1.80 20.42
C ILE A 15 5.45 -1.56 19.41
N ALA A 16 5.56 -2.11 18.18
CA ALA A 16 4.53 -1.97 17.16
C ALA A 16 3.19 -2.58 17.59
N LEU A 17 3.20 -3.77 18.20
CA LEU A 17 1.97 -4.41 18.69
C LEU A 17 1.29 -3.58 19.78
N VAL A 18 2.06 -3.04 20.71
CA VAL A 18 1.51 -2.19 21.78
C VAL A 18 1.02 -0.85 21.24
N PHE A 19 1.74 -0.26 20.26
CA PHE A 19 1.32 0.95 19.57
C PHE A 19 -0.02 0.74 18.83
N ILE A 20 -0.15 -0.37 18.09
CA ILE A 20 -1.39 -0.76 17.42
C ILE A 20 -2.51 -0.97 18.44
N LEU A 21 -2.22 -1.63 19.57
CA LEU A 21 -3.21 -1.81 20.64
C LEU A 21 -3.71 -0.46 21.17
N GLY A 22 -2.84 0.53 21.33
CA GLY A 22 -3.22 1.90 21.68
C GLY A 22 -4.19 2.53 20.69
N ILE A 23 -3.90 2.40 19.39
CA ILE A 23 -4.77 2.88 18.30
C ILE A 23 -6.14 2.18 18.37
N VAL A 24 -6.17 0.86 18.49
CA VAL A 24 -7.41 0.05 18.55
C VAL A 24 -8.23 0.41 19.77
N THR A 25 -7.58 0.55 20.92
CA THR A 25 -8.25 0.93 22.17
C THR A 25 -8.90 2.31 22.06
N ALA A 26 -8.20 3.30 21.51
CA ALA A 26 -8.74 4.63 21.29
C ALA A 26 -9.90 4.63 20.27
N TYR A 27 -9.86 3.76 19.27
CA TYR A 27 -10.94 3.63 18.29
C TYR A 27 -12.24 3.12 18.90
N TYR A 28 -12.17 2.11 19.79
CA TYR A 28 -13.37 1.50 20.39
C TYR A 28 -13.86 2.20 21.66
N LEU A 29 -12.97 2.81 22.45
CA LEU A 29 -13.36 3.57 23.65
C LEU A 29 -13.94 4.96 23.32
N GLY A 30 -13.84 5.38 22.05
CA GLY A 30 -14.39 6.66 21.60
C GLY A 30 -13.74 7.87 22.26
N ALA A 31 -14.40 9.02 22.09
CA ALA A 31 -13.94 10.31 22.59
C ALA A 31 -14.21 10.54 24.11
N GLU A 32 -14.42 9.49 24.91
CA GLU A 32 -14.70 9.63 26.34
C GLU A 32 -13.53 10.23 27.14
N LEU A 33 -12.29 10.02 26.66
CA LEU A 33 -11.10 10.56 27.33
C LEU A 33 -10.57 11.79 26.57
N PRO A 34 -10.39 12.94 27.25
CA PRO A 34 -9.93 14.14 26.57
C PRO A 34 -8.48 13.98 26.05
N PRO A 35 -8.08 14.71 24.96
CA PRO A 35 -6.74 14.61 24.35
C PRO A 35 -5.63 14.89 25.35
N PHE A 36 -5.90 15.79 26.28
CA PHE A 36 -5.02 16.15 27.38
C PHE A 36 -4.63 14.94 28.26
N PHE A 37 -5.52 13.97 28.43
CA PHE A 37 -5.23 12.74 29.17
C PHE A 37 -4.07 11.95 28.53
N TRP A 38 -4.12 11.74 27.21
CA TRP A 38 -3.09 10.99 26.51
C TRP A 38 -1.75 11.75 26.47
N GLN A 39 -1.78 13.06 26.30
CA GLN A 39 -0.58 13.89 26.34
C GLN A 39 0.08 13.86 27.73
N THR A 40 -0.69 13.96 28.80
CA THR A 40 -0.16 13.86 30.17
C THR A 40 0.41 12.48 30.46
N MET A 41 -0.24 11.40 29.98
CA MET A 41 0.28 10.04 30.11
C MET A 41 1.62 9.86 29.36
N ILE A 42 1.79 10.44 28.17
CA ILE A 42 3.05 10.41 27.41
C ILE A 42 4.15 11.13 28.22
N ILE A 43 3.88 12.34 28.70
CA ILE A 43 4.87 13.12 29.49
C ILE A 43 5.26 12.35 30.76
N LEU A 44 4.28 11.84 31.49
CA LEU A 44 4.48 11.10 32.75
C LEU A 44 5.32 9.84 32.53
N THR A 45 5.04 9.07 31.48
CA THR A 45 5.79 7.85 31.13
C THR A 45 7.22 8.17 30.71
N ILE A 46 7.47 9.28 29.97
CA ILE A 46 8.82 9.72 29.59
C ILE A 46 9.59 10.15 30.85
N VAL A 47 8.99 10.96 31.71
CA VAL A 47 9.63 11.41 32.96
C VAL A 47 9.94 10.21 33.86
N ALA A 48 8.98 9.32 34.07
CA ALA A 48 9.18 8.10 34.87
C ALA A 48 10.28 7.20 34.27
N PHE A 49 10.38 7.10 32.93
CA PHE A 49 11.44 6.35 32.27
C PHE A 49 12.83 6.86 32.66
N PHE A 50 13.05 8.17 32.71
CA PHE A 50 14.34 8.74 33.13
C PHE A 50 14.68 8.43 34.58
N PHE A 51 13.68 8.40 35.49
CA PHE A 51 13.89 8.03 36.89
C PHE A 51 14.16 6.52 37.08
N PHE A 52 13.45 5.66 36.33
CA PHE A 52 13.53 4.21 36.49
C PHE A 52 14.39 3.51 35.44
N ARG A 53 15.21 4.24 34.64
CA ARG A 53 16.03 3.68 33.56
C ARG A 53 17.03 2.60 34.01
N SER A 54 17.44 2.64 35.27
CA SER A 54 18.35 1.64 35.87
C SER A 54 17.65 0.31 36.17
N ARG A 55 16.33 0.28 36.20
CA ARG A 55 15.51 -0.92 36.43
C ARG A 55 14.95 -1.42 35.11
N GLU A 56 15.60 -2.40 34.47
CA GLU A 56 15.28 -2.88 33.10
C GLU A 56 13.81 -3.22 32.88
N ILE A 57 13.16 -3.88 33.86
CA ILE A 57 11.74 -4.28 33.76
C ILE A 57 10.84 -3.03 33.74
N MET A 58 11.08 -2.11 34.67
CA MET A 58 10.28 -0.87 34.78
C MET A 58 10.48 0.01 33.54
N ALA A 59 11.71 0.17 33.07
CA ALA A 59 12.02 0.90 31.87
C ALA A 59 11.30 0.32 30.62
N SER A 60 11.27 -1.01 30.51
CA SER A 60 10.56 -1.69 29.42
C SER A 60 9.05 -1.48 29.49
N LEU A 61 8.44 -1.57 30.68
CA LEU A 61 7.02 -1.34 30.88
C LEU A 61 6.63 0.11 30.57
N LEU A 62 7.45 1.08 30.99
CA LEU A 62 7.23 2.50 30.70
C LEU A 62 7.33 2.81 29.21
N LEU A 63 8.28 2.19 28.48
CA LEU A 63 8.37 2.30 27.03
C LEU A 63 7.13 1.74 26.34
N PHE A 64 6.60 0.62 26.79
CA PHE A 64 5.37 0.05 26.24
C PHE A 64 4.16 0.94 26.53
N LEU A 65 4.04 1.45 27.75
CA LEU A 65 2.95 2.37 28.11
C LEU A 65 3.06 3.68 27.31
N CYS A 66 4.26 4.20 27.10
CA CYS A 66 4.50 5.35 26.22
C CYS A 66 4.04 5.06 24.78
N ALA A 67 4.48 3.93 24.20
CA ALA A 67 4.07 3.55 22.84
C ALA A 67 2.56 3.39 22.70
N PHE A 68 1.90 2.79 23.69
CA PHE A 68 0.45 2.68 23.75
C PHE A 68 -0.24 4.06 23.77
N SER A 69 0.20 4.93 24.66
CA SER A 69 -0.36 6.28 24.82
C SER A 69 -0.14 7.14 23.57
N VAL A 70 1.02 7.02 22.90
CA VAL A 70 1.29 7.72 21.63
C VAL A 70 0.36 7.22 20.52
N GLY A 71 0.12 5.91 20.43
CA GLY A 71 -0.82 5.34 19.45
C GLY A 71 -2.25 5.86 19.67
N ALA A 72 -2.72 5.85 20.90
CA ALA A 72 -4.04 6.35 21.26
C ALA A 72 -4.18 7.86 21.01
N TRP A 73 -3.19 8.65 21.45
CA TRP A 73 -3.16 10.09 21.21
C TRP A 73 -3.22 10.44 19.73
N ARG A 74 -2.45 9.73 18.90
CA ARG A 74 -2.36 10.04 17.48
C ARG A 74 -3.68 9.83 16.75
N LEU A 75 -4.41 8.75 17.05
CA LEU A 75 -5.75 8.54 16.49
C LEU A 75 -6.71 9.62 16.97
N TYR A 76 -6.72 9.89 18.27
CA TYR A 76 -7.61 10.88 18.86
C TYR A 76 -7.39 12.29 18.28
N SER A 77 -6.11 12.72 18.17
CA SER A 77 -5.78 14.04 17.58
C SER A 77 -6.27 14.17 16.14
N MET A 78 -6.24 13.09 15.36
CA MET A 78 -6.74 13.08 13.99
C MET A 78 -8.28 13.14 13.93
N GLN A 79 -8.97 12.42 14.82
CA GLN A 79 -10.43 12.46 14.88
C GLN A 79 -10.96 13.85 15.25
N LEU A 80 -10.29 14.57 16.15
CA LEU A 80 -10.66 15.96 16.49
C LEU A 80 -10.52 16.93 15.31
N GLU A 81 -9.53 16.72 14.44
CA GLU A 81 -9.38 17.53 13.22
C GLU A 81 -10.54 17.25 12.23
N ASP A 82 -11.09 16.02 12.24
CA ASP A 82 -12.18 15.60 11.34
C ASP A 82 -13.59 15.93 11.87
N GLU A 83 -13.75 16.21 13.18
CA GLU A 83 -15.07 16.47 13.84
C GLU A 83 -15.60 17.90 13.65
N ARG A 84 -15.09 18.66 12.70
CA ARG A 84 -15.68 19.97 12.41
C ARG A 84 -17.12 19.81 11.90
N PRO A 85 -18.07 20.63 12.41
CA PRO A 85 -19.47 20.49 12.03
C PRO A 85 -19.63 20.77 10.53
N ILE A 86 -20.21 19.82 9.83
CA ILE A 86 -20.56 19.95 8.42
C ILE A 86 -21.99 20.47 8.36
N TYR A 87 -22.17 21.66 7.82
CA TYR A 87 -23.49 22.26 7.68
C TYR A 87 -24.14 21.81 6.37
N SER A 88 -25.39 21.42 6.43
CA SER A 88 -26.21 21.07 5.26
C SER A 88 -26.75 22.30 4.51
N THR A 89 -26.11 23.46 4.66
CA THR A 89 -26.48 24.71 3.98
C THR A 89 -25.51 24.98 2.85
N SER A 90 -26.03 25.52 1.74
CA SER A 90 -25.20 25.97 0.62
C SER A 90 -24.29 27.10 1.06
N ILE A 91 -22.99 26.91 0.92
CA ILE A 91 -21.95 27.88 1.24
C ILE A 91 -21.10 28.18 0.02
N CYS A 92 -20.64 29.43 -0.07
CA CYS A 92 -19.65 29.83 -1.08
C CYS A 92 -18.27 29.63 -0.51
N TYR A 93 -17.41 28.92 -1.23
CA TYR A 93 -16.02 28.68 -0.86
C TYR A 93 -15.15 28.55 -2.09
N ASN A 94 -13.85 28.81 -1.91
CA ASN A 94 -12.83 28.57 -2.93
C ASN A 94 -12.13 27.24 -2.67
N ALA A 95 -11.84 26.49 -3.74
CA ALA A 95 -11.16 25.21 -3.61
C ALA A 95 -10.18 24.96 -4.77
N VAL A 96 -9.14 24.16 -4.50
CA VAL A 96 -8.15 23.74 -5.50
C VAL A 96 -8.29 22.25 -5.76
N VAL A 97 -8.28 21.86 -7.04
CA VAL A 97 -8.33 20.46 -7.48
C VAL A 97 -6.99 19.79 -7.19
N LEU A 98 -6.98 18.73 -6.37
CA LEU A 98 -5.76 18.07 -5.91
C LEU A 98 -5.28 16.92 -6.78
N ASP A 99 -6.16 16.28 -7.54
CA ASP A 99 -5.83 15.10 -8.36
C ASP A 99 -6.57 15.17 -9.69
N MET A 100 -6.22 14.25 -10.62
CA MET A 100 -6.89 14.15 -11.90
C MET A 100 -8.37 13.84 -11.73
N PRO A 101 -9.25 14.64 -12.36
CA PRO A 101 -10.68 14.36 -12.36
C PRO A 101 -10.98 13.03 -13.07
N GLU A 102 -11.75 12.17 -12.41
CA GLU A 102 -12.20 10.89 -12.97
C GLU A 102 -13.62 11.03 -13.50
N ARG A 103 -13.83 10.71 -14.78
CA ARG A 103 -15.15 10.79 -15.40
C ARG A 103 -15.93 9.49 -15.26
N HIS A 104 -17.10 9.56 -14.64
CA HIS A 104 -18.07 8.47 -14.51
C HIS A 104 -19.40 8.85 -15.19
N GLY A 105 -19.49 8.62 -16.48
CA GLY A 105 -20.67 9.02 -17.27
C GLY A 105 -20.81 10.54 -17.35
N LYS A 106 -21.88 11.09 -16.73
CA LYS A 106 -22.17 12.53 -16.67
C LYS A 106 -21.58 13.23 -15.44
N VAL A 107 -20.92 12.48 -14.55
CA VAL A 107 -20.31 13.02 -13.32
C VAL A 107 -18.81 12.95 -13.43
N VAL A 108 -18.15 14.02 -13.03
CA VAL A 108 -16.69 14.09 -12.88
C VAL A 108 -16.38 14.21 -11.40
N MET A 109 -15.62 13.27 -10.89
CA MET A 109 -15.23 13.21 -9.49
C MET A 109 -13.79 13.69 -9.32
N ALA A 110 -13.58 14.62 -8.38
CA ALA A 110 -12.24 15.12 -8.07
C ALA A 110 -12.10 15.44 -6.57
N PRO A 111 -10.96 15.12 -5.94
CA PRO A 111 -10.66 15.60 -4.60
C PRO A 111 -10.28 17.08 -4.65
N LEU A 112 -10.89 17.87 -3.78
CA LEU A 112 -10.62 19.29 -3.63
C LEU A 112 -10.04 19.59 -2.27
N MET A 113 -9.22 20.64 -2.19
CA MET A 113 -8.83 21.29 -0.94
C MET A 113 -9.54 22.61 -0.83
N VAL A 114 -10.29 22.82 0.23
CA VAL A 114 -10.95 24.09 0.54
C VAL A 114 -9.90 25.08 1.02
N MET A 115 -9.93 26.31 0.50
CA MET A 115 -8.88 27.30 0.68
C MET A 115 -9.31 28.49 1.55
N ASP A 116 -10.58 28.59 1.91
CA ASP A 116 -11.13 29.69 2.70
C ASP A 116 -12.32 29.25 3.58
N GLY A 117 -12.69 30.12 4.53
CA GLY A 117 -13.80 29.90 5.43
C GLY A 117 -13.48 28.93 6.58
N GLU A 118 -14.53 28.43 7.23
CA GLU A 118 -14.41 27.49 8.37
C GLU A 118 -13.80 26.11 8.00
N TRP A 119 -13.73 25.85 6.69
CA TRP A 119 -13.31 24.57 6.10
C TRP A 119 -11.89 24.63 5.51
N GLU A 120 -11.19 25.74 5.71
CA GLU A 120 -9.84 25.94 5.18
C GLU A 120 -8.93 24.75 5.55
N GLY A 121 -8.23 24.22 4.55
CA GLY A 121 -7.32 23.09 4.66
C GLY A 121 -8.00 21.71 4.65
N MET A 122 -9.33 21.63 4.56
CA MET A 122 -10.03 20.35 4.45
C MET A 122 -10.02 19.79 3.03
N LYS A 123 -9.89 18.47 2.94
CA LYS A 123 -10.04 17.74 1.69
C LYS A 123 -11.45 17.17 1.58
N ILE A 124 -12.11 17.47 0.47
CA ILE A 124 -13.47 17.00 0.17
C ILE A 124 -13.51 16.28 -1.17
N GLN A 125 -14.41 15.32 -1.33
CA GLN A 125 -14.68 14.66 -2.61
C GLN A 125 -15.79 15.41 -3.34
N ALA A 126 -15.45 16.09 -4.43
CA ALA A 126 -16.43 16.76 -5.26
C ALA A 126 -16.93 15.86 -6.38
N SER A 127 -18.22 15.94 -6.66
CA SER A 127 -18.90 15.31 -7.78
C SER A 127 -19.52 16.42 -8.66
N PHE A 128 -18.85 16.76 -9.75
CA PHE A 128 -19.31 17.76 -10.71
C PHE A 128 -20.25 17.10 -11.71
N PHE A 129 -21.46 17.62 -11.82
CA PHE A 129 -22.35 17.28 -12.93
C PHE A 129 -21.98 18.16 -14.13
N ILE A 130 -21.45 17.56 -15.18
CA ILE A 130 -21.00 18.29 -16.38
C ILE A 130 -22.05 18.12 -17.46
N SER A 131 -22.51 19.27 -18.01
CA SER A 131 -23.25 19.27 -19.28
C SER A 131 -22.28 18.85 -20.38
N GLU A 132 -22.78 18.37 -21.52
CA GLU A 132 -21.96 17.76 -22.60
C GLU A 132 -20.88 18.69 -23.22
N SER A 133 -20.64 19.88 -22.67
CA SER A 133 -19.64 20.81 -23.20
C SER A 133 -18.22 20.45 -22.79
N GLU A 134 -17.36 20.07 -23.76
CA GLU A 134 -15.92 19.83 -23.57
C GLU A 134 -15.18 21.02 -22.93
N LYS A 135 -15.72 22.22 -22.95
CA LYS A 135 -15.10 23.42 -22.35
C LYS A 135 -15.08 23.35 -20.83
N GLU A 136 -16.14 22.82 -20.19
CA GLU A 136 -16.24 22.66 -18.74
C GLU A 136 -15.23 21.62 -18.23
N LEU A 137 -15.08 20.51 -18.96
CA LEU A 137 -14.08 19.47 -18.63
C LEU A 137 -12.65 20.01 -18.66
N LYS A 138 -12.33 20.94 -19.56
CA LYS A 138 -10.99 21.54 -19.66
C LYS A 138 -10.69 22.52 -18.53
N GLN A 139 -11.70 23.02 -17.83
CA GLN A 139 -11.53 23.95 -16.72
C GLN A 139 -11.35 23.22 -15.37
N VAL A 140 -11.98 22.04 -15.19
CA VAL A 140 -11.77 21.20 -14.00
C VAL A 140 -10.56 20.32 -14.25
N THR A 141 -9.38 20.88 -14.05
CA THR A 141 -8.10 20.17 -14.17
C THR A 141 -7.33 20.25 -12.86
N MET A 142 -6.35 19.39 -12.71
CA MET A 142 -5.50 19.41 -11.54
C MET A 142 -4.82 20.77 -11.33
N GLY A 143 -4.86 21.30 -10.11
CA GLY A 143 -4.35 22.62 -9.78
C GLY A 143 -5.27 23.79 -10.13
N SER A 144 -6.46 23.54 -10.69
CA SER A 144 -7.45 24.59 -10.95
C SER A 144 -8.02 25.14 -9.65
N TRP A 145 -8.10 26.47 -9.58
CA TRP A 145 -8.79 27.22 -8.54
C TRP A 145 -10.24 27.45 -8.95
N LEU A 146 -11.16 26.96 -8.13
CA LEU A 146 -12.60 27.00 -8.39
C LEU A 146 -13.32 27.75 -7.28
N GLY A 147 -14.17 28.73 -7.66
CA GLY A 147 -15.19 29.29 -6.74
C GLY A 147 -16.43 28.41 -6.82
N ILE A 148 -16.90 27.91 -5.70
CA ILE A 148 -17.96 26.89 -5.62
C ILE A 148 -19.04 27.38 -4.64
N ASN A 149 -20.30 27.14 -5.02
CA ASN A 149 -21.46 27.33 -4.14
C ASN A 149 -22.21 26.01 -4.04
N SER A 150 -22.01 25.27 -2.96
CA SER A 150 -22.63 23.95 -2.78
C SER A 150 -22.75 23.56 -1.32
N GLU A 151 -23.54 22.52 -1.08
CA GLU A 151 -23.67 21.92 0.25
C GLU A 151 -22.51 20.94 0.49
N LEU A 152 -21.96 21.00 1.69
CA LEU A 152 -20.96 20.04 2.15
C LEU A 152 -21.64 19.03 3.08
N THR A 153 -21.57 17.76 2.71
CA THR A 153 -22.20 16.68 3.48
C THR A 153 -21.15 15.71 4.02
N ASN A 154 -21.39 15.19 5.20
CA ASN A 154 -20.59 14.10 5.77
C ASN A 154 -20.80 12.79 4.99
N PHE A 155 -19.88 11.87 5.15
CA PHE A 155 -20.12 10.49 4.77
C PHE A 155 -21.11 9.86 5.75
N GLU A 156 -22.35 9.73 5.32
CA GLU A 156 -23.38 9.03 6.10
C GLU A 156 -22.99 7.56 6.26
N THR A 157 -23.28 7.00 7.45
CA THR A 157 -23.21 5.55 7.66
C THR A 157 -24.20 4.87 6.71
N SER A 158 -23.71 4.21 5.69
CA SER A 158 -24.53 3.49 4.72
C SER A 158 -24.73 2.06 5.18
N THR A 159 -25.94 1.56 5.05
CA THR A 159 -26.24 0.12 5.21
C THR A 159 -25.65 -0.74 4.10
N ASP A 160 -25.21 -0.13 2.98
CA ASP A 160 -24.50 -0.82 1.90
C ASP A 160 -23.01 -0.95 2.25
N SER A 161 -22.56 -2.18 2.49
CA SER A 161 -21.18 -2.53 2.83
C SER A 161 -20.14 -2.03 1.81
N ARG A 162 -20.54 -1.89 0.52
CA ARG A 162 -19.66 -1.38 -0.54
C ARG A 162 -19.43 0.13 -0.41
N LEU A 163 -20.48 0.89 -0.11
CA LEU A 163 -20.40 2.33 0.11
C LEU A 163 -19.64 2.62 1.40
N GLU A 164 -19.86 1.86 2.45
CA GLU A 164 -19.10 1.98 3.69
C GLU A 164 -17.59 1.74 3.49
N SER A 165 -17.22 0.69 2.76
CA SER A 165 -15.83 0.41 2.42
C SER A 165 -15.20 1.52 1.56
N TYR A 166 -15.97 2.13 0.66
CA TYR A 166 -15.54 3.27 -0.14
C TYR A 166 -15.30 4.52 0.73
N PHE A 167 -16.22 4.84 1.64
CA PHE A 167 -16.09 5.99 2.55
C PHE A 167 -14.94 5.81 3.54
N LYS A 168 -14.75 4.61 4.09
CA LYS A 168 -13.57 4.27 4.91
C LYS A 168 -12.26 4.55 4.16
N ARG A 169 -12.19 4.18 2.88
CA ARG A 169 -11.00 4.45 2.04
C ARG A 169 -10.78 5.95 1.81
N LEU A 170 -11.84 6.74 1.60
CA LEU A 170 -11.73 8.19 1.46
C LEU A 170 -11.26 8.85 2.76
N LYS A 171 -11.80 8.43 3.92
CA LYS A 171 -11.32 8.88 5.23
C LYS A 171 -9.84 8.53 5.46
N CYS A 172 -9.40 7.33 5.07
CA CYS A 172 -7.97 6.97 5.10
C CYS A 172 -7.11 7.87 4.20
N ALA A 173 -7.68 8.45 3.12
CA ALA A 173 -7.01 9.43 2.27
C ALA A 173 -7.07 10.87 2.82
N GLY A 174 -7.66 11.07 4.01
CA GLY A 174 -7.84 12.38 4.64
C GLY A 174 -8.97 13.21 4.03
N ILE A 175 -9.91 12.58 3.33
CA ILE A 175 -11.08 13.24 2.76
C ILE A 175 -12.20 13.19 3.81
N VAL A 176 -12.68 14.37 4.24
CA VAL A 176 -13.59 14.50 5.39
C VAL A 176 -15.04 14.48 4.95
N GLY A 177 -15.35 14.98 3.75
CA GLY A 177 -16.72 15.12 3.28
C GLY A 177 -16.87 14.98 1.77
N LYS A 178 -18.12 15.07 1.33
CA LYS A 178 -18.50 15.03 -0.08
C LYS A 178 -19.36 16.24 -0.44
N THR A 179 -19.30 16.63 -1.71
CA THR A 179 -20.15 17.67 -2.27
C THR A 179 -20.63 17.30 -3.66
N PHE A 180 -21.82 17.74 -4.02
CA PHE A 180 -22.34 17.61 -5.36
C PHE A 180 -22.52 18.99 -5.97
N ILE A 181 -21.92 19.23 -7.14
CA ILE A 181 -21.80 20.55 -7.73
C ILE A 181 -22.50 20.55 -9.10
N LEU A 182 -23.52 21.40 -9.24
CA LEU A 182 -24.22 21.62 -10.51
C LEU A 182 -23.41 22.55 -11.43
N PRO A 183 -23.62 22.53 -12.76
CA PRO A 183 -22.89 23.37 -13.71
C PRO A 183 -22.97 24.86 -13.43
N SER A 184 -24.10 25.33 -12.89
CA SER A 184 -24.33 26.74 -12.54
C SER A 184 -23.65 27.19 -11.24
N ASN A 185 -23.18 26.27 -10.43
CA ASN A 185 -22.77 26.50 -9.05
C ASN A 185 -21.24 26.52 -8.87
N TRP A 186 -20.49 26.62 -9.95
CA TRP A 186 -19.05 26.76 -9.86
C TRP A 186 -18.52 27.67 -10.98
N GLN A 187 -17.40 28.30 -10.71
CA GLN A 187 -16.69 29.16 -11.65
C GLN A 187 -15.19 28.89 -11.61
N TYR A 188 -14.56 28.85 -12.78
CA TYR A 188 -13.11 28.75 -12.88
C TYR A 188 -12.46 30.10 -12.61
N CYS A 189 -11.58 30.18 -11.62
CA CYS A 189 -10.90 31.41 -11.16
C CYS A 189 -9.41 31.44 -11.52
N GLY A 190 -8.88 30.40 -12.17
CA GLY A 190 -7.48 30.35 -12.57
C GLY A 190 -6.73 29.14 -12.01
N LYS A 191 -5.40 29.26 -11.86
CA LYS A 191 -4.57 28.24 -11.19
C LYS A 191 -4.34 28.65 -9.74
N GLY A 192 -4.43 27.67 -8.81
CA GLY A 192 -4.31 27.90 -7.37
C GLY A 192 -3.22 27.10 -6.69
N VAL A 193 -2.29 26.52 -7.46
CA VAL A 193 -1.22 25.66 -6.91
C VAL A 193 -0.32 26.42 -5.94
N GLU A 194 -0.10 27.71 -6.13
CA GLU A 194 0.78 28.55 -5.32
C GLU A 194 0.29 28.71 -3.86
N PHE A 195 -1.01 28.56 -3.64
CA PHE A 195 -1.62 28.72 -2.31
C PHE A 195 -1.62 27.42 -1.50
N LEU A 196 -1.22 26.30 -2.10
CA LEU A 196 -1.13 25.00 -1.43
C LEU A 196 0.17 24.88 -0.64
N SER A 197 0.18 23.95 0.34
CA SER A 197 1.41 23.59 1.04
C SER A 197 2.49 23.10 0.07
N VAL A 198 3.76 23.26 0.43
CA VAL A 198 4.91 22.80 -0.39
C VAL A 198 4.78 21.32 -0.76
N PHE A 199 4.28 20.50 0.17
CA PHE A 199 4.05 19.08 -0.06
C PHE A 199 3.01 18.82 -1.18
N GLU A 200 1.86 19.51 -1.13
CA GLU A 200 0.82 19.37 -2.16
C GLU A 200 1.27 19.94 -3.51
N GLN A 201 2.04 21.03 -3.51
CA GLN A 201 2.64 21.57 -4.75
C GLN A 201 3.57 20.54 -5.42
N ILE A 202 4.45 19.88 -4.65
CA ILE A 202 5.34 18.83 -5.15
C ILE A 202 4.50 17.66 -5.68
N LYS A 203 3.46 17.27 -4.95
CA LYS A 203 2.55 16.19 -5.35
C LYS A 203 1.86 16.50 -6.68
N ILE A 204 1.30 17.69 -6.83
CA ILE A 204 0.65 18.11 -8.09
C ILE A 204 1.65 18.08 -9.25
N LYS A 205 2.85 18.65 -9.09
CA LYS A 205 3.88 18.60 -10.13
C LYS A 205 4.26 17.17 -10.52
N ALA A 206 4.37 16.28 -9.54
CA ALA A 206 4.65 14.86 -9.79
C ALA A 206 3.51 14.17 -10.57
N LEU A 207 2.25 14.49 -10.24
CA LEU A 207 1.09 13.99 -10.96
C LEU A 207 0.98 14.56 -12.39
N GLU A 208 1.39 15.81 -12.62
CA GLU A 208 1.52 16.38 -13.97
C GLU A 208 2.53 15.60 -14.82
N VAL A 209 3.69 15.27 -14.24
CA VAL A 209 4.69 14.41 -14.91
C VAL A 209 4.09 13.04 -15.23
N ARG A 210 3.39 12.42 -14.24
CA ARG A 210 2.67 11.15 -14.46
C ARG A 210 1.72 11.22 -15.66
N TYR A 211 0.93 12.27 -15.75
CA TYR A 211 -0.01 12.47 -16.87
C TYR A 211 0.71 12.57 -18.21
N GLY A 212 1.80 13.33 -18.28
CA GLY A 212 2.65 13.41 -19.46
C GLY A 212 3.18 12.05 -19.92
N LEU A 213 3.62 11.22 -18.94
CA LEU A 213 4.08 9.86 -19.21
C LEU A 213 2.94 8.94 -19.70
N LEU A 214 1.76 9.00 -19.08
CA LEU A 214 0.58 8.25 -19.51
C LEU A 214 0.21 8.56 -20.98
N LYS A 215 0.24 9.82 -21.36
CA LYS A 215 -0.03 10.26 -22.75
C LYS A 215 1.03 9.73 -23.73
N GLN A 216 2.29 9.64 -23.33
CA GLN A 216 3.33 9.01 -24.15
C GLN A 216 3.10 7.51 -24.32
N MET A 217 2.66 6.81 -23.26
CA MET A 217 2.38 5.37 -23.31
C MET A 217 1.20 5.01 -24.22
N GLU A 218 0.29 5.94 -24.51
CA GLU A 218 -0.78 5.72 -25.50
C GLU A 218 -0.27 5.47 -26.92
N LYS A 219 0.89 6.05 -27.27
CA LYS A 219 1.52 5.92 -28.58
C LYS A 219 2.22 4.58 -28.79
N VAL A 220 2.36 3.75 -27.76
CA VAL A 220 2.98 2.43 -27.83
C VAL A 220 2.10 1.48 -28.63
N SER A 221 2.70 0.62 -29.47
CA SER A 221 1.99 -0.44 -30.17
C SER A 221 1.67 -1.59 -29.22
N GLY A 222 0.45 -2.09 -29.26
CA GLY A 222 -0.03 -3.19 -28.40
C GLY A 222 -1.54 -3.18 -28.25
N SER A 223 -2.11 -4.23 -27.67
CA SER A 223 -3.54 -4.30 -27.41
C SER A 223 -3.97 -3.26 -26.37
N ASN A 224 -5.25 -2.89 -26.36
CA ASN A 224 -5.77 -1.96 -25.34
C ASN A 224 -5.61 -2.53 -23.92
N GLU A 225 -5.68 -3.86 -23.77
CA GLU A 225 -5.51 -4.54 -22.48
C GLU A 225 -4.06 -4.49 -22.01
N SER A 226 -3.08 -4.80 -22.89
CA SER A 226 -1.66 -4.74 -22.52
C SER A 226 -1.21 -3.33 -22.18
N LYS A 227 -1.68 -2.31 -22.91
CA LYS A 227 -1.44 -0.89 -22.59
C LYS A 227 -2.04 -0.51 -21.23
N ALA A 228 -3.29 -0.93 -20.95
CA ALA A 228 -3.94 -0.67 -19.67
C ALA A 228 -3.17 -1.31 -18.50
N ILE A 229 -2.71 -2.56 -18.66
CA ILE A 229 -1.88 -3.23 -17.65
C ILE A 229 -0.54 -2.49 -17.48
N LEU A 230 0.11 -2.13 -18.58
CA LEU A 230 1.39 -1.41 -18.53
C LEU A 230 1.27 -0.08 -17.77
N LYS A 231 0.22 0.71 -18.04
CA LYS A 231 -0.09 1.95 -17.33
C LYS A 231 -0.35 1.70 -15.83
N ALA A 232 -1.11 0.64 -15.50
CA ALA A 232 -1.41 0.28 -14.12
C ALA A 232 -0.16 -0.15 -13.34
N VAL A 233 0.72 -0.95 -13.98
CA VAL A 233 1.92 -1.53 -13.36
C VAL A 233 3.04 -0.50 -13.17
N ILE A 234 3.19 0.45 -14.11
CA ILE A 234 4.29 1.43 -14.06
C ILE A 234 3.85 2.72 -13.36
N LEU A 235 2.67 3.23 -13.66
CA LEU A 235 2.20 4.54 -13.21
C LEU A 235 1.01 4.47 -12.25
N GLY A 236 0.49 3.26 -11.94
CA GLY A 236 -0.63 3.10 -11.00
C GLY A 236 -1.99 3.53 -11.56
N GLU A 237 -2.13 3.71 -12.87
CA GLU A 237 -3.39 4.07 -13.51
C GLU A 237 -4.24 2.82 -13.69
N LYS A 238 -5.36 2.74 -12.98
CA LYS A 238 -6.26 1.57 -12.97
C LYS A 238 -7.58 1.80 -13.70
N ALA A 239 -7.89 3.04 -14.07
CA ALA A 239 -9.19 3.37 -14.68
C ALA A 239 -9.37 2.69 -16.04
N SER A 240 -8.28 2.53 -16.81
CA SER A 240 -8.28 1.84 -18.12
C SER A 240 -8.48 0.33 -18.05
N LEU A 241 -8.38 -0.29 -16.85
CA LEU A 241 -8.51 -1.76 -16.72
C LEU A 241 -9.98 -2.18 -16.83
N SER A 242 -10.32 -3.01 -17.81
CA SER A 242 -11.67 -3.54 -18.00
C SER A 242 -12.11 -4.43 -16.83
N LYS A 243 -13.42 -4.51 -16.59
CA LYS A 243 -13.98 -5.37 -15.53
C LYS A 243 -13.64 -6.86 -15.78
N SER A 244 -13.68 -7.30 -17.06
CA SER A 244 -13.36 -8.68 -17.44
C SER A 244 -11.91 -9.03 -17.14
N LEU A 245 -10.98 -8.11 -17.42
CA LEU A 245 -9.56 -8.29 -17.13
C LEU A 245 -9.31 -8.38 -15.63
N ARG A 246 -9.90 -7.48 -14.83
CA ARG A 246 -9.81 -7.53 -13.37
C ARG A 246 -10.37 -8.84 -12.82
N ALA A 247 -11.49 -9.34 -13.36
CA ALA A 247 -12.07 -10.63 -12.98
C ALA A 247 -11.11 -11.79 -13.27
N THR A 248 -10.48 -11.85 -14.46
CA THR A 248 -9.50 -12.88 -14.83
C THR A 248 -8.33 -12.91 -13.84
N TYR A 249 -7.74 -11.75 -13.52
CA TYR A 249 -6.64 -11.66 -12.56
C TYR A 249 -7.06 -12.00 -11.13
N SER A 250 -8.33 -11.72 -10.75
CA SER A 250 -8.89 -12.11 -9.46
C SER A 250 -9.06 -13.62 -9.36
N GLN A 251 -9.66 -14.24 -10.39
CA GLN A 251 -9.92 -15.68 -10.45
C GLN A 251 -8.64 -16.52 -10.45
N THR A 252 -7.55 -15.97 -10.98
CA THR A 252 -6.24 -16.63 -11.00
C THR A 252 -5.35 -16.30 -9.79
N GLY A 253 -5.79 -15.42 -8.87
CA GLY A 253 -5.03 -15.01 -7.69
C GLY A 253 -3.87 -14.08 -7.99
N THR A 254 -3.86 -13.44 -9.16
CA THR A 254 -2.78 -12.56 -9.62
C THR A 254 -3.15 -11.07 -9.57
N SER A 255 -4.27 -10.69 -8.94
CA SER A 255 -4.74 -9.29 -8.80
C SER A 255 -3.69 -8.36 -8.20
N HIS A 256 -2.81 -8.87 -7.33
CA HIS A 256 -1.73 -8.10 -6.71
C HIS A 256 -0.69 -7.61 -7.72
N LEU A 257 -0.61 -8.21 -8.92
CA LEU A 257 0.27 -7.78 -10.01
C LEU A 257 -0.29 -6.54 -10.74
N LEU A 258 -1.63 -6.37 -10.80
CA LEU A 258 -2.26 -5.18 -11.37
C LEU A 258 -2.18 -3.95 -10.45
N ALA A 259 -1.88 -4.15 -9.18
CA ALA A 259 -1.67 -3.07 -8.24
C ALA A 259 -0.17 -2.78 -8.11
N LEU A 260 0.19 -1.50 -8.02
CA LEU A 260 1.55 -1.14 -7.63
C LEU A 260 1.87 -1.79 -6.29
N SER A 261 2.88 -2.64 -6.26
CA SER A 261 3.24 -3.45 -5.10
C SER A 261 4.69 -3.24 -4.68
N GLY A 262 5.03 -3.77 -3.50
CA GLY A 262 6.42 -3.82 -3.05
C GLY A 262 7.35 -4.57 -4.01
N LEU A 263 6.83 -5.54 -4.79
CA LEU A 263 7.59 -6.24 -5.83
C LEU A 263 8.07 -5.26 -6.91
N HIS A 264 7.16 -4.40 -7.43
CA HIS A 264 7.53 -3.40 -8.44
C HIS A 264 8.62 -2.46 -7.92
N LEU A 265 8.46 -1.96 -6.70
CA LEU A 265 9.46 -1.08 -6.11
C LEU A 265 10.77 -1.80 -5.81
N SER A 266 10.76 -3.11 -5.47
CA SER A 266 11.97 -3.91 -5.28
C SER A 266 12.75 -4.12 -6.58
N VAL A 267 12.05 -4.28 -7.71
CA VAL A 267 12.64 -4.35 -9.05
C VAL A 267 13.32 -3.03 -9.39
N ILE A 268 12.64 -1.90 -9.18
CA ILE A 268 13.21 -0.55 -9.38
C ILE A 268 14.42 -0.34 -8.47
N PHE A 269 14.30 -0.67 -7.19
CA PHE A 269 15.38 -0.55 -6.21
C PHE A 269 16.62 -1.35 -6.64
N SER A 270 16.44 -2.59 -7.10
CA SER A 270 17.55 -3.42 -7.56
C SER A 270 18.21 -2.89 -8.83
N LEU A 271 17.41 -2.32 -9.77
CA LEU A 271 17.93 -1.66 -10.95
C LEU A 271 18.75 -0.41 -10.60
N LEU A 272 18.22 0.43 -9.70
CA LEU A 272 18.91 1.62 -9.24
C LEU A 272 20.23 1.29 -8.52
N LEU A 273 20.22 0.25 -7.67
CA LEU A 273 21.45 -0.25 -7.03
C LEU A 273 22.48 -0.74 -8.05
N LEU A 274 22.03 -1.44 -9.10
CA LEU A 274 22.90 -1.92 -10.17
C LEU A 274 23.54 -0.74 -10.91
N LEU A 275 22.75 0.28 -11.28
CA LEU A 275 23.24 1.48 -11.95
C LEU A 275 24.17 2.31 -11.05
N ALA A 276 23.87 2.39 -9.77
CA ALA A 276 24.70 3.12 -8.80
C ALA A 276 25.94 2.33 -8.33
N ARG A 277 26.16 1.09 -8.82
CA ARG A 277 27.25 0.22 -8.36
C ARG A 277 28.66 0.81 -8.63
N SER A 278 28.80 1.61 -9.68
CA SER A 278 30.06 2.28 -10.05
C SER A 278 30.46 3.40 -9.07
N LEU A 279 29.52 3.88 -8.22
CA LEU A 279 29.78 4.93 -7.26
C LEU A 279 30.56 4.36 -6.05
N SER A 280 31.71 4.93 -5.76
CA SER A 280 32.59 4.50 -4.66
C SER A 280 32.01 4.77 -3.28
N SER A 281 31.33 5.91 -3.09
CA SER A 281 30.75 6.30 -1.81
C SER A 281 29.42 5.59 -1.55
N ALA A 282 29.34 4.82 -0.45
CA ALA A 282 28.10 4.19 0.00
C ALA A 282 27.01 5.21 0.34
N LEU A 283 27.38 6.35 0.91
CA LEU A 283 26.43 7.41 1.25
C LEU A 283 25.82 8.04 -0.01
N ILE A 284 26.65 8.41 -1.02
CA ILE A 284 26.16 8.99 -2.28
C ILE A 284 25.23 8.01 -2.98
N ARG A 285 25.61 6.73 -3.05
CA ARG A 285 24.78 5.66 -3.60
C ARG A 285 23.42 5.56 -2.90
N ALA A 286 23.43 5.56 -1.57
CA ALA A 286 22.21 5.52 -0.76
C ALA A 286 21.31 6.74 -1.02
N CYS A 287 21.88 7.96 -1.03
CA CYS A 287 21.14 9.18 -1.32
C CYS A 287 20.49 9.14 -2.70
N ILE A 288 21.23 8.74 -3.76
CA ILE A 288 20.67 8.68 -5.13
C ILE A 288 19.54 7.66 -5.20
N VAL A 289 19.74 6.45 -4.67
CA VAL A 289 18.72 5.40 -4.70
C VAL A 289 17.47 5.81 -3.93
N LEU A 290 17.61 6.35 -2.72
CA LEU A 290 16.45 6.77 -1.92
C LEU A 290 15.72 7.94 -2.55
N THR A 291 16.43 8.96 -3.03
CA THR A 291 15.80 10.09 -3.72
C THR A 291 15.01 9.62 -4.95
N SER A 292 15.59 8.72 -5.75
CA SER A 292 14.89 8.16 -6.93
C SER A 292 13.63 7.38 -6.55
N ILE A 293 13.67 6.59 -5.47
CA ILE A 293 12.51 5.85 -4.97
C ILE A 293 11.39 6.79 -4.52
N TRP A 294 11.74 7.85 -3.77
CA TRP A 294 10.75 8.81 -3.31
C TRP A 294 10.19 9.65 -4.45
N ILE A 295 11.01 10.08 -5.43
CA ILE A 295 10.52 10.74 -6.65
C ILE A 295 9.51 9.83 -7.37
N TYR A 296 9.83 8.54 -7.54
CA TYR A 296 8.91 7.60 -8.15
C TYR A 296 7.63 7.44 -7.32
N ALA A 297 7.72 7.35 -6.00
CA ALA A 297 6.55 7.26 -5.12
C ALA A 297 5.62 8.48 -5.26
N PHE A 298 6.17 9.69 -5.41
CA PHE A 298 5.40 10.90 -5.70
C PHE A 298 4.75 10.86 -7.08
N ILE A 299 5.49 10.45 -8.12
CA ILE A 299 4.95 10.34 -9.50
C ILE A 299 3.75 9.40 -9.54
N VAL A 300 3.77 8.28 -8.83
CA VAL A 300 2.65 7.33 -8.84
C VAL A 300 1.50 7.70 -7.88
N GLY A 301 1.60 8.83 -7.15
CA GLY A 301 0.55 9.36 -6.30
C GLY A 301 0.54 8.83 -4.86
N LEU A 302 1.67 8.30 -4.38
CA LEU A 302 1.87 7.84 -2.99
C LEU A 302 0.87 6.75 -2.51
N PRO A 303 0.56 5.71 -3.31
CA PRO A 303 -0.33 4.65 -2.84
C PRO A 303 0.29 3.93 -1.62
N VAL A 304 -0.55 3.48 -0.68
CA VAL A 304 -0.14 2.88 0.60
C VAL A 304 0.89 1.75 0.44
N SER A 305 0.71 0.90 -0.58
CA SER A 305 1.63 -0.21 -0.88
C SER A 305 3.03 0.25 -1.30
N VAL A 306 3.12 1.36 -2.05
CA VAL A 306 4.38 1.98 -2.48
C VAL A 306 5.03 2.72 -1.32
N LEU A 307 4.26 3.50 -0.55
CA LEU A 307 4.74 4.18 0.66
C LEU A 307 5.38 3.20 1.64
N ARG A 308 4.71 2.08 1.93
CA ARG A 308 5.28 1.04 2.79
C ARG A 308 6.63 0.54 2.26
N ALA A 309 6.70 0.20 0.98
CA ALA A 309 7.94 -0.30 0.39
C ALA A 309 9.04 0.77 0.39
N ALA A 310 8.71 2.03 0.09
CA ALA A 310 9.66 3.15 0.14
C ALA A 310 10.21 3.36 1.56
N VAL A 311 9.36 3.35 2.59
CA VAL A 311 9.78 3.44 3.99
C VAL A 311 10.65 2.25 4.37
N MET A 312 10.26 1.02 4.00
CA MET A 312 11.06 -0.18 4.29
C MET A 312 12.44 -0.12 3.60
N PHE A 313 12.52 0.30 2.33
CA PHE A 313 13.81 0.46 1.65
C PHE A 313 14.64 1.59 2.25
N SER A 314 14.02 2.66 2.73
CA SER A 314 14.72 3.72 3.45
C SER A 314 15.35 3.20 4.75
N ILE A 315 14.58 2.45 5.55
CA ILE A 315 15.07 1.82 6.78
C ILE A 315 16.18 0.80 6.46
N LEU A 316 15.97 -0.05 5.43
CA LEU A 316 16.95 -1.03 4.97
C LEU A 316 18.28 -0.37 4.60
N THR A 317 18.23 0.67 3.77
CA THR A 317 19.41 1.40 3.30
C THR A 317 20.14 2.08 4.46
N PHE A 318 19.39 2.68 5.39
CA PHE A 318 19.95 3.29 6.60
C PHE A 318 20.66 2.24 7.49
N ILE A 319 20.05 1.07 7.72
CA ILE A 319 20.65 -0.01 8.50
C ILE A 319 21.92 -0.55 7.82
N GLN A 320 21.93 -0.64 6.48
CA GLN A 320 23.11 -1.04 5.72
C GLN A 320 24.26 -0.03 5.84
N LEU A 321 23.97 1.28 5.84
CA LEU A 321 24.98 2.32 6.07
C LEU A 321 25.60 2.21 7.47
N LEU A 322 24.85 1.73 8.46
CA LEU A 322 25.34 1.46 9.82
C LEU A 322 26.07 0.10 9.95
N ASN A 323 26.34 -0.61 8.84
CA ASN A 323 26.95 -1.94 8.82
C ASN A 323 26.21 -2.99 9.68
N ARG A 324 24.88 -2.84 9.84
CA ARG A 324 24.05 -3.80 10.59
C ARG A 324 23.34 -4.77 9.65
N LYS A 325 23.04 -5.98 10.15
CA LYS A 325 22.23 -6.94 9.39
C LYS A 325 20.83 -6.39 9.19
N ALA A 326 20.51 -6.10 7.94
CA ALA A 326 19.22 -5.60 7.51
C ALA A 326 18.29 -6.78 7.17
N PHE A 327 17.01 -6.52 7.06
CA PHE A 327 15.93 -7.50 6.85
C PHE A 327 15.59 -8.32 8.09
N SER A 328 14.77 -7.74 8.92
CA SER A 328 14.20 -8.44 10.07
C SER A 328 12.75 -8.00 10.26
N LEU A 329 12.02 -8.74 11.07
CA LEU A 329 10.71 -8.33 11.58
C LEU A 329 10.75 -6.95 12.24
N ASN A 330 11.90 -6.54 12.76
CA ASN A 330 12.10 -5.21 13.32
C ASN A 330 11.94 -4.11 12.24
N SER A 331 12.47 -4.31 11.02
CA SER A 331 12.32 -3.34 9.94
C SER A 331 10.87 -3.21 9.47
N LEU A 332 10.16 -4.34 9.37
CA LEU A 332 8.73 -4.37 9.06
C LEU A 332 7.92 -3.63 10.13
N SER A 333 8.19 -3.93 11.40
CA SER A 333 7.51 -3.31 12.55
C SER A 333 7.79 -1.81 12.65
N CYS A 334 9.03 -1.39 12.40
CA CYS A 334 9.41 0.01 12.36
C CYS A 334 8.64 0.75 11.24
N ALA A 335 8.55 0.15 10.04
CA ALA A 335 7.76 0.72 8.96
C ALA A 335 6.27 0.83 9.30
N ALA A 336 5.71 -0.17 10.00
CA ALA A 336 4.33 -0.12 10.49
C ALA A 336 4.11 1.05 11.45
N VAL A 337 4.99 1.22 12.44
CA VAL A 337 4.90 2.33 13.41
C VAL A 337 5.00 3.68 12.70
N VAL A 338 5.96 3.86 11.78
CA VAL A 338 6.13 5.11 11.04
C VAL A 338 4.89 5.47 10.23
N LEU A 339 4.32 4.50 9.50
CA LEU A 339 3.13 4.74 8.68
C LEU A 339 1.87 4.97 9.53
N LEU A 340 1.68 4.20 10.60
CA LEU A 340 0.54 4.35 11.49
C LEU A 340 0.65 5.62 12.36
N PHE A 341 1.85 6.08 12.66
CA PHE A 341 2.05 7.39 13.30
C PHE A 341 1.70 8.53 12.35
N ALA A 342 2.06 8.43 11.07
CA ALA A 342 1.66 9.41 10.07
C ALA A 342 0.12 9.42 9.88
N ASN A 343 -0.49 8.23 9.73
CA ASN A 343 -1.93 8.08 9.58
C ASN A 343 -2.42 6.79 10.25
N PRO A 344 -2.99 6.88 11.47
CA PRO A 344 -3.47 5.71 12.22
C PRO A 344 -4.65 4.99 11.55
N LEU A 345 -5.45 5.69 10.72
CA LEU A 345 -6.58 5.09 10.00
C LEU A 345 -6.14 4.05 8.96
N LEU A 346 -4.86 4.05 8.54
CA LEU A 346 -4.31 3.02 7.68
C LEU A 346 -4.44 1.61 8.27
N LEU A 347 -4.60 1.47 9.58
CA LEU A 347 -4.81 0.18 10.23
C LEU A 347 -6.05 -0.55 9.69
N TRP A 348 -7.09 0.20 9.28
CA TRP A 348 -8.32 -0.32 8.69
C TRP A 348 -8.31 -0.34 7.16
N ASP A 349 -7.24 0.16 6.52
CA ASP A 349 -7.08 0.07 5.07
C ASP A 349 -6.73 -1.35 4.63
N VAL A 350 -7.53 -1.89 3.71
CA VAL A 350 -7.36 -3.26 3.19
C VAL A 350 -5.98 -3.48 2.59
N SER A 351 -5.46 -2.47 1.86
CA SER A 351 -4.15 -2.56 1.21
C SER A 351 -3.02 -2.61 2.25
N PHE A 352 -3.15 -1.86 3.34
CA PHE A 352 -2.23 -1.91 4.46
C PHE A 352 -2.24 -3.28 5.12
N GLN A 353 -3.42 -3.77 5.51
CA GLN A 353 -3.58 -5.07 6.18
C GLN A 353 -3.02 -6.22 5.34
N MET A 354 -3.48 -6.36 4.10
CA MET A 354 -3.00 -7.43 3.20
C MET A 354 -1.50 -7.37 2.98
N SER A 355 -0.96 -6.18 2.86
CA SER A 355 0.43 -5.96 2.55
C SER A 355 1.37 -6.29 3.73
N PHE A 356 1.02 -5.88 4.95
CA PHE A 356 1.81 -6.20 6.15
C PHE A 356 1.68 -7.66 6.54
N LEU A 357 0.47 -8.23 6.46
CA LEU A 357 0.24 -9.64 6.78
C LEU A 357 0.91 -10.58 5.78
N SER A 358 0.93 -10.26 4.48
CA SER A 358 1.66 -11.07 3.50
C SER A 358 3.15 -11.13 3.80
N VAL A 359 3.79 -9.99 4.09
CA VAL A 359 5.23 -9.95 4.41
C VAL A 359 5.52 -10.62 5.75
N LEU A 360 4.67 -10.39 6.77
CA LEU A 360 4.78 -11.07 8.07
C LEU A 360 4.71 -12.60 7.89
N ALA A 361 3.74 -13.07 7.12
CA ALA A 361 3.58 -14.49 6.85
C ALA A 361 4.77 -15.08 6.07
N ILE A 362 5.32 -14.34 5.10
CA ILE A 362 6.55 -14.76 4.41
C ILE A 362 7.71 -14.91 5.42
N PHE A 363 7.91 -13.96 6.33
CA PHE A 363 8.95 -14.08 7.35
C PHE A 363 8.77 -15.29 8.27
N LEU A 364 7.52 -15.65 8.57
CA LEU A 364 7.22 -16.77 9.47
C LEU A 364 7.26 -18.12 8.74
N PHE A 365 6.59 -18.25 7.59
CA PHE A 365 6.34 -19.54 6.94
C PHE A 365 7.38 -19.92 5.88
N TYR A 366 7.94 -18.96 5.13
CA TYR A 366 8.93 -19.26 4.10
C TYR A 366 10.12 -20.10 4.60
N PRO A 367 10.73 -19.82 5.79
CA PRO A 367 11.80 -20.66 6.30
C PRO A 367 11.37 -22.10 6.57
N LEU A 368 10.09 -22.35 6.89
CA LEU A 368 9.58 -23.70 7.15
C LEU A 368 9.51 -24.52 5.86
N PHE A 369 9.08 -23.90 4.75
CA PHE A 369 8.94 -24.55 3.45
C PHE A 369 10.28 -24.78 2.74
N THR A 370 11.31 -24.01 3.07
CA THR A 370 12.63 -24.08 2.41
C THR A 370 13.69 -24.80 3.23
N VAL A 371 13.34 -25.27 4.40
CA VAL A 371 14.26 -25.95 5.37
C VAL A 371 14.96 -27.17 4.78
N SER A 372 14.29 -27.94 3.91
CA SER A 372 14.79 -29.19 3.34
C SER A 372 15.49 -29.01 1.98
N LEU A 373 15.59 -27.77 1.47
CA LEU A 373 16.22 -27.51 0.17
C LEU A 373 17.74 -27.56 0.28
N SER A 374 18.34 -28.59 -0.31
CA SER A 374 19.79 -28.69 -0.44
C SER A 374 20.33 -27.77 -1.54
N PRO A 375 21.54 -27.22 -1.41
CA PRO A 375 22.18 -26.46 -2.49
C PRO A 375 22.39 -27.37 -3.70
N ALA A 376 21.77 -27.02 -4.84
CA ALA A 376 21.89 -27.75 -6.08
C ALA A 376 23.14 -27.34 -6.85
N THR A 377 23.92 -28.32 -7.31
CA THR A 377 25.11 -28.11 -8.16
C THR A 377 24.75 -28.02 -9.65
N SER A 378 23.75 -28.79 -10.10
CA SER A 378 23.28 -28.80 -11.48
C SER A 378 22.39 -27.61 -11.82
N LEU A 379 22.36 -27.20 -13.11
CA LEU A 379 21.47 -26.14 -13.60
C LEU A 379 20.00 -26.49 -13.39
N ILE A 380 19.61 -27.72 -13.68
CA ILE A 380 18.24 -28.22 -13.50
C ILE A 380 17.86 -28.16 -12.03
N GLY A 381 18.73 -28.60 -11.13
CA GLY A 381 18.49 -28.51 -9.68
C GLY A 381 18.34 -27.08 -9.17
N ARG A 382 19.13 -26.14 -9.71
CA ARG A 382 19.00 -24.70 -9.38
C ARG A 382 17.65 -24.15 -9.83
N LEU A 383 17.21 -24.50 -11.07
CA LEU A 383 15.92 -24.08 -11.59
C LEU A 383 14.76 -24.68 -10.75
N PHE A 384 14.83 -25.96 -10.40
CA PHE A 384 13.86 -26.62 -9.55
C PHE A 384 13.76 -25.95 -8.16
N ASN A 385 14.93 -25.69 -7.53
CA ASN A 385 14.96 -24.96 -6.27
C ASN A 385 14.39 -23.53 -6.37
N ALA A 386 14.60 -22.85 -7.51
CA ALA A 386 14.02 -21.53 -7.75
C ALA A 386 12.48 -21.58 -7.80
N VAL A 387 11.92 -22.57 -8.52
CA VAL A 387 10.47 -22.77 -8.61
C VAL A 387 9.87 -23.08 -7.22
N ILE A 388 10.51 -23.99 -6.46
CA ILE A 388 10.05 -24.32 -5.09
C ILE A 388 10.10 -23.07 -4.19
N LYS A 389 11.16 -22.27 -4.26
CA LYS A 389 11.26 -21.03 -3.49
C LYS A 389 10.15 -20.03 -3.86
N MET A 390 9.82 -19.91 -5.15
CA MET A 390 8.70 -19.08 -5.61
C MET A 390 7.36 -19.59 -5.07
N MET A 391 7.13 -20.89 -5.14
CA MET A 391 5.93 -21.51 -4.57
C MET A 391 5.86 -21.30 -3.05
N ALA A 392 6.98 -21.45 -2.34
CA ALA A 392 7.07 -21.22 -0.90
C ALA A 392 6.74 -19.78 -0.52
N VAL A 393 7.23 -18.78 -1.28
CA VAL A 393 6.87 -17.36 -1.08
C VAL A 393 5.37 -17.14 -1.31
N SER A 394 4.83 -17.64 -2.44
CA SER A 394 3.42 -17.48 -2.79
C SER A 394 2.50 -18.14 -1.77
N LEU A 395 2.82 -19.35 -1.34
CA LEU A 395 2.05 -20.08 -0.33
C LEU A 395 2.11 -19.37 1.04
N SER A 396 3.30 -18.93 1.44
CA SER A 396 3.48 -18.19 2.69
C SER A 396 2.65 -16.91 2.71
N ALA A 397 2.72 -16.12 1.65
CA ALA A 397 1.94 -14.90 1.51
C ALA A 397 0.43 -15.19 1.55
N GLN A 398 -0.02 -16.22 0.82
CA GLN A 398 -1.43 -16.59 0.74
C GLN A 398 -1.98 -17.04 2.10
N ILE A 399 -1.22 -17.80 2.90
CA ILE A 399 -1.61 -18.18 4.27
C ILE A 399 -1.90 -16.93 5.12
N GLY A 400 -1.06 -15.89 4.99
CA GLY A 400 -1.26 -14.65 5.73
C GLY A 400 -2.47 -13.84 5.29
N VAL A 401 -2.81 -13.84 4.00
CA VAL A 401 -3.87 -12.97 3.47
C VAL A 401 -5.18 -13.69 3.19
N ALA A 402 -5.21 -15.03 3.15
CA ALA A 402 -6.40 -15.81 2.78
C ALA A 402 -7.64 -15.46 3.63
N PRO A 403 -7.57 -15.32 4.97
CA PRO A 403 -8.74 -14.93 5.75
C PRO A 403 -9.29 -13.56 5.34
N LEU A 404 -8.43 -12.57 5.09
CA LEU A 404 -8.85 -11.24 4.64
C LEU A 404 -9.42 -11.27 3.21
N VAL A 405 -8.86 -12.11 2.32
CA VAL A 405 -9.38 -12.27 0.95
C VAL A 405 -10.81 -12.81 0.98
N LEU A 406 -11.09 -13.79 1.81
CA LEU A 406 -12.43 -14.33 2.00
C LEU A 406 -13.40 -13.29 2.59
N TYR A 407 -12.95 -12.52 3.58
CA TYR A 407 -13.75 -11.48 4.22
C TYR A 407 -14.12 -10.33 3.27
N TYR A 408 -13.10 -9.74 2.60
CA TYR A 408 -13.32 -8.54 1.78
C TYR A 408 -13.85 -8.83 0.37
N PHE A 409 -13.49 -9.98 -0.20
CA PHE A 409 -13.77 -10.29 -1.61
C PHE A 409 -14.70 -11.50 -1.82
N GLY A 410 -15.02 -12.25 -0.76
CA GLY A 410 -15.99 -13.35 -0.81
C GLY A 410 -15.60 -14.50 -1.75
N GLY A 411 -14.30 -14.71 -1.99
CA GLY A 411 -13.88 -15.78 -2.88
C GLY A 411 -12.40 -16.12 -2.79
N PHE A 412 -12.02 -17.30 -3.29
CA PHE A 412 -10.66 -17.83 -3.20
C PHE A 412 -10.19 -18.44 -4.52
N PRO A 413 -9.04 -17.99 -5.07
CA PRO A 413 -8.42 -18.56 -6.27
C PRO A 413 -7.67 -19.84 -5.93
N THR A 414 -8.06 -20.98 -6.50
CA THR A 414 -7.45 -22.28 -6.18
C THR A 414 -6.10 -22.51 -6.87
N TYR A 415 -5.97 -22.02 -8.11
CA TYR A 415 -4.76 -22.19 -8.91
C TYR A 415 -3.73 -21.06 -8.74
N PHE A 416 -3.80 -20.30 -7.64
CA PHE A 416 -2.89 -19.17 -7.39
C PHE A 416 -1.40 -19.55 -7.43
N LEU A 417 -1.03 -20.77 -7.00
CA LEU A 417 0.36 -21.24 -7.05
C LEU A 417 0.85 -21.38 -8.49
N LEU A 418 0.06 -22.05 -9.35
CA LEU A 418 0.37 -22.24 -10.76
C LEU A 418 0.47 -20.88 -11.47
N SER A 419 -0.54 -20.03 -11.26
CA SER A 419 -0.58 -18.69 -11.83
C SER A 419 0.62 -17.85 -11.44
N ASN A 420 1.02 -17.85 -10.16
CA ASN A 420 2.13 -17.05 -9.67
C ASN A 420 3.49 -17.53 -10.17
N VAL A 421 3.69 -18.85 -10.31
CA VAL A 421 4.93 -19.42 -10.88
C VAL A 421 5.16 -18.94 -12.31
N ILE A 422 4.09 -18.75 -13.09
CA ILE A 422 4.15 -18.26 -14.47
C ILE A 422 4.17 -16.72 -14.51
N ALA A 423 3.22 -16.09 -13.79
CA ALA A 423 2.99 -14.66 -13.92
C ALA A 423 4.10 -13.82 -13.31
N VAL A 424 4.62 -14.19 -12.12
CA VAL A 424 5.60 -13.35 -11.41
C VAL A 424 6.90 -13.17 -12.21
N PRO A 425 7.54 -14.22 -12.79
CA PRO A 425 8.75 -14.03 -13.62
C PRO A 425 8.49 -13.15 -14.84
N VAL A 426 7.36 -13.37 -15.54
CA VAL A 426 7.00 -12.57 -16.72
C VAL A 426 6.81 -11.11 -16.31
N PHE A 427 6.10 -10.85 -15.21
CA PHE A 427 5.91 -9.49 -14.69
C PHE A 427 7.22 -8.81 -14.30
N ILE A 428 8.16 -9.53 -13.70
CA ILE A 428 9.49 -8.98 -13.39
C ILE A 428 10.17 -8.50 -14.67
N VAL A 429 10.16 -9.31 -15.75
CA VAL A 429 10.72 -8.92 -17.04
C VAL A 429 9.99 -7.72 -17.63
N VAL A 430 8.65 -7.72 -17.59
CA VAL A 430 7.82 -6.59 -18.05
C VAL A 430 8.17 -5.30 -17.29
N VAL A 431 8.30 -5.35 -15.97
CA VAL A 431 8.64 -4.19 -15.16
C VAL A 431 10.04 -3.68 -15.50
N TYR A 432 11.05 -4.56 -15.61
CA TYR A 432 12.42 -4.16 -16.01
C TYR A 432 12.45 -3.53 -17.39
N THR A 433 11.85 -4.17 -18.40
CA THR A 433 11.85 -3.67 -19.78
C THR A 433 11.13 -2.33 -19.89
N ALA A 434 10.00 -2.18 -19.18
CA ALA A 434 9.22 -0.96 -19.18
C ALA A 434 9.93 0.20 -18.46
N PHE A 435 10.63 -0.07 -17.34
CA PHE A 435 11.43 0.95 -16.66
C PHE A 435 12.65 1.37 -17.47
N VAL A 436 13.38 0.42 -18.07
CA VAL A 436 14.50 0.73 -18.97
C VAL A 436 14.02 1.56 -20.15
N ALA A 437 12.84 1.24 -20.72
CA ALA A 437 12.22 2.03 -21.78
C ALA A 437 11.85 3.45 -21.31
N LEU A 438 11.28 3.59 -20.12
CA LEU A 438 10.88 4.88 -19.57
C LEU A 438 12.09 5.80 -19.34
N PHE A 439 13.13 5.30 -18.67
CA PHE A 439 14.36 6.07 -18.45
C PHE A 439 15.08 6.38 -19.77
N GLY A 440 15.12 5.42 -20.67
CA GLY A 440 15.74 5.63 -21.98
C GLY A 440 14.96 6.63 -22.85
N SER A 441 13.63 6.70 -22.75
CA SER A 441 12.84 7.69 -23.48
C SER A 441 13.13 9.12 -23.03
N ILE A 442 13.46 9.32 -21.77
CA ILE A 442 13.88 10.61 -21.23
C ILE A 442 15.23 11.04 -21.82
N LEU A 443 16.15 10.09 -22.05
CA LEU A 443 17.50 10.36 -22.53
C LEU A 443 17.60 10.43 -24.07
N TYR A 444 16.89 9.56 -24.81
CA TYR A 444 17.08 9.34 -26.24
C TYR A 444 15.82 9.47 -27.11
N GLY A 445 14.65 9.77 -26.53
CA GLY A 445 13.41 10.06 -27.27
C GLY A 445 12.78 8.89 -28.07
N LYS A 446 13.34 7.69 -28.11
CA LYS A 446 12.96 6.61 -29.05
C LYS A 446 12.93 5.19 -28.49
N ILE A 447 12.41 4.92 -27.28
CA ILE A 447 12.38 3.53 -26.80
C ILE A 447 10.96 2.91 -26.81
N ILE A 448 10.22 3.15 -27.88
CA ILE A 448 8.92 2.53 -28.13
C ILE A 448 9.03 1.01 -28.29
N VAL A 449 10.14 0.50 -28.85
CA VAL A 449 10.34 -0.93 -29.13
C VAL A 449 10.32 -1.79 -27.85
N LEU A 450 11.02 -1.36 -26.79
CA LEU A 450 11.05 -2.12 -25.53
C LEU A 450 9.67 -2.16 -24.86
N MET A 451 8.89 -1.07 -24.95
CA MET A 451 7.52 -1.07 -24.45
C MET A 451 6.60 -1.97 -25.27
N THR A 452 6.81 -2.07 -26.58
CA THR A 452 6.07 -3.01 -27.45
C THR A 452 6.36 -4.47 -27.05
N ILE A 453 7.62 -4.81 -26.78
CA ILE A 453 7.99 -6.15 -26.27
C ILE A 453 7.29 -6.43 -24.93
N ALA A 454 7.23 -5.44 -24.03
CA ALA A 454 6.51 -5.58 -22.77
C ALA A 454 5.00 -5.83 -22.99
N CYS A 455 4.38 -5.13 -23.95
CA CYS A 455 2.97 -5.37 -24.33
C CYS A 455 2.75 -6.79 -24.87
N ASP A 456 3.64 -7.28 -25.76
CA ASP A 456 3.55 -8.64 -26.31
C ASP A 456 3.66 -9.72 -25.21
N LEU A 457 4.56 -9.50 -24.25
CA LEU A 457 4.70 -10.40 -23.10
C LEU A 457 3.43 -10.41 -22.24
N ILE A 458 2.82 -9.24 -22.00
CA ILE A 458 1.56 -9.11 -21.26
C ILE A 458 0.43 -9.82 -22.01
N ASP A 459 0.32 -9.66 -23.34
CA ASP A 459 -0.73 -10.29 -24.13
C ASP A 459 -0.63 -11.84 -24.08
N LYS A 460 0.59 -12.39 -24.16
CA LYS A 460 0.82 -13.83 -23.96
C LYS A 460 0.47 -14.27 -22.55
N LEU A 461 0.84 -13.50 -21.54
CA LEU A 461 0.48 -13.79 -20.16
C LEU A 461 -1.04 -13.76 -19.96
N ASN A 462 -1.74 -12.77 -20.52
CA ASN A 462 -3.20 -12.69 -20.47
C ASN A 462 -3.87 -13.92 -21.08
N ALA A 463 -3.33 -14.45 -22.19
CA ALA A 463 -3.84 -15.68 -22.81
C ALA A 463 -3.70 -16.88 -21.86
N VAL A 464 -2.56 -17.03 -21.19
CA VAL A 464 -2.32 -18.11 -20.21
C VAL A 464 -3.24 -17.95 -18.99
N LEU A 465 -3.37 -16.73 -18.44
CA LEU A 465 -4.24 -16.50 -17.28
C LEU A 465 -5.72 -16.73 -17.61
N ARG A 466 -6.18 -16.35 -18.80
CA ARG A 466 -7.55 -16.67 -19.26
C ARG A 466 -7.75 -18.18 -19.42
N TRP A 467 -6.73 -18.93 -19.83
CA TRP A 467 -6.81 -20.39 -19.88
C TRP A 467 -6.92 -20.98 -18.48
N ILE A 468 -6.10 -20.54 -17.51
CA ILE A 468 -6.17 -20.97 -16.11
C ILE A 468 -7.53 -20.62 -15.48
N ALA A 469 -8.06 -19.42 -15.75
CA ALA A 469 -9.36 -18.98 -15.23
C ALA A 469 -10.54 -19.84 -15.73
N LYS A 470 -10.38 -20.55 -16.87
CA LYS A 470 -11.39 -21.48 -17.41
C LYS A 470 -11.29 -22.90 -16.86
N LEU A 471 -10.25 -23.21 -16.08
CA LEU A 471 -10.11 -24.54 -15.46
C LEU A 471 -11.24 -24.77 -14.44
N PRO A 472 -11.66 -26.05 -14.25
CA PRO A 472 -12.70 -26.36 -13.28
C PRO A 472 -12.27 -25.90 -11.87
N TYR A 473 -13.21 -25.31 -11.14
CA TYR A 473 -12.97 -24.80 -9.79
C TYR A 473 -11.82 -23.77 -9.67
N ALA A 474 -11.52 -23.03 -10.74
CA ALA A 474 -10.45 -22.02 -10.72
C ALA A 474 -10.67 -20.94 -9.64
N PHE A 475 -11.94 -20.67 -9.33
CA PHE A 475 -12.31 -19.71 -8.30
C PHE A 475 -13.50 -20.26 -7.51
N ILE A 476 -13.39 -20.28 -6.20
CA ILE A 476 -14.47 -20.59 -5.28
C ILE A 476 -15.12 -19.26 -4.91
N ALA A 477 -16.33 -19.03 -5.39
CA ALA A 477 -17.10 -17.81 -5.13
C ALA A 477 -18.04 -17.98 -3.93
N ASP A 478 -18.59 -16.85 -3.47
CA ASP A 478 -19.65 -16.76 -2.44
C ASP A 478 -19.29 -17.38 -1.08
N VAL A 479 -18.00 -17.33 -0.73
CA VAL A 479 -17.51 -17.75 0.58
C VAL A 479 -17.19 -16.49 1.39
N TYR A 480 -18.13 -16.04 2.19
CA TYR A 480 -17.94 -14.92 3.11
C TYR A 480 -17.72 -15.42 4.53
N ILE A 481 -16.81 -14.80 5.22
CA ILE A 481 -16.52 -15.08 6.62
C ILE A 481 -16.72 -13.80 7.46
N ASP A 482 -17.22 -13.97 8.68
CA ASP A 482 -17.46 -12.88 9.62
C ASP A 482 -16.19 -12.49 10.37
N GLU A 483 -16.21 -11.33 11.08
CA GLU A 483 -15.08 -10.83 11.88
C GLU A 483 -14.60 -11.85 12.93
N LEU A 484 -15.52 -12.56 13.57
CA LEU A 484 -15.19 -13.61 14.54
C LEU A 484 -14.48 -14.78 13.85
N GLN A 485 -14.94 -15.20 12.68
CA GLN A 485 -14.34 -16.28 11.91
C GLN A 485 -12.94 -15.92 11.41
N ILE A 486 -12.70 -14.64 11.03
CA ILE A 486 -11.33 -14.16 10.73
C ILE A 486 -10.42 -14.36 11.94
N GLY A 487 -10.87 -13.94 13.12
CA GLY A 487 -10.11 -14.12 14.36
C GLY A 487 -9.77 -15.57 14.62
N LEU A 488 -10.75 -16.47 14.48
CA LEU A 488 -10.55 -17.92 14.63
C LEU A 488 -9.58 -18.49 13.59
N CYS A 489 -9.66 -18.04 12.32
CA CYS A 489 -8.72 -18.44 11.27
C CYS A 489 -7.28 -18.05 11.62
N TYR A 490 -7.03 -16.82 12.10
CA TYR A 490 -5.68 -16.41 12.49
C TYR A 490 -5.17 -17.15 13.74
N ILE A 491 -6.03 -17.45 14.71
CA ILE A 491 -5.68 -18.30 15.86
C ILE A 491 -5.28 -19.70 15.38
N LEU A 492 -6.06 -20.31 14.46
CA LEU A 492 -5.76 -21.61 13.88
C LEU A 492 -4.42 -21.61 13.13
N ILE A 493 -4.19 -20.57 12.29
CA ILE A 493 -2.92 -20.39 11.57
C ILE A 493 -1.74 -20.30 12.55
N ALA A 494 -1.89 -19.55 13.64
CA ALA A 494 -0.85 -19.41 14.67
C ALA A 494 -0.58 -20.75 15.41
N LEU A 495 -1.63 -21.49 15.74
CA LEU A 495 -1.51 -22.81 16.34
C LEU A 495 -0.82 -23.82 15.41
N LEU A 496 -1.23 -23.87 14.14
CA LEU A 496 -0.61 -24.72 13.13
C LEU A 496 0.88 -24.37 12.93
N PHE A 497 1.20 -23.08 12.84
CA PHE A 497 2.59 -22.63 12.79
C PHE A 497 3.41 -23.15 13.97
N TRP A 498 2.85 -23.05 15.18
CA TRP A 498 3.53 -23.50 16.39
C TRP A 498 3.75 -25.01 16.42
N VAL A 499 2.72 -25.79 16.05
CA VAL A 499 2.81 -27.26 15.94
C VAL A 499 3.88 -27.67 14.93
N VAL A 500 3.84 -27.12 13.70
CA VAL A 500 4.82 -27.43 12.65
C VAL A 500 6.24 -27.10 13.11
N LYS A 501 6.43 -25.99 13.79
CA LYS A 501 7.73 -25.59 14.32
C LYS A 501 8.25 -26.55 15.39
N ILE A 502 7.38 -27.09 16.25
CA ILE A 502 7.74 -28.12 17.25
C ILE A 502 8.10 -29.41 16.51
N CYS A 503 7.29 -29.87 15.56
CA CYS A 503 7.57 -31.09 14.80
C CYS A 503 8.93 -31.04 14.10
N ILE A 504 9.24 -29.90 13.42
CA ILE A 504 10.55 -29.70 12.78
C ILE A 504 11.68 -29.72 13.81
N LYS A 505 11.48 -29.16 15.01
CA LYS A 505 12.48 -29.15 16.06
C LYS A 505 12.75 -30.56 16.60
N VAL A 506 11.69 -31.34 16.86
CA VAL A 506 11.79 -32.74 17.33
C VAL A 506 12.46 -33.60 16.25
N TYR A 507 12.04 -33.50 15.01
CA TYR A 507 12.65 -34.21 13.88
C TYR A 507 14.17 -33.95 13.78
N ARG A 508 14.58 -32.69 13.88
CA ARG A 508 16.00 -32.32 13.85
C ARG A 508 16.78 -32.87 15.07
N SER A 509 16.18 -32.88 16.26
CA SER A 509 16.85 -33.43 17.45
C SER A 509 17.07 -34.95 17.36
N GLN A 510 16.20 -35.67 16.66
CA GLN A 510 16.34 -37.10 16.41
C GLN A 510 17.42 -37.44 15.37
N ILE A 511 17.62 -36.57 14.35
CA ILE A 511 18.65 -36.77 13.32
C ILE A 511 20.06 -36.40 13.82
N ILE A 512 20.16 -35.47 14.76
CA ILE A 512 21.45 -34.95 15.28
C ILE A 512 21.89 -35.67 16.53
N ALA A 513 21.07 -36.55 17.11
CA ALA A 513 21.51 -37.44 18.21
C ALA A 513 22.41 -38.52 17.59
N PRO A 514 23.76 -38.50 17.77
CA PRO A 514 24.60 -39.59 17.36
C PRO A 514 24.34 -40.80 18.27
N TYR A 515 24.34 -41.99 17.68
CA TYR A 515 24.47 -43.23 18.43
C TYR A 515 25.72 -43.22 19.31
#